data_2ed6176b26b7326cb7684489e155834b
#
_entry.id   2ed6176b26b7326cb7684489e155834b
#
_cell.length_a   1.000
_cell.length_b   1.000
_cell.length_c   1.000
_cell.angle_alpha   90.00
_cell.angle_beta   90.00
_cell.angle_gamma   90.00
#
_symmetry.space_group_name_H-M   'P 1'
#
loop_
_entity.id
_entity.type
_entity.pdbx_description
1 polymer ?
#
loop_
_entity_poly.entity_id
_entity_poly.type
_entity_poly.pdbx_seq_one_letter_code
_entity_poly.pdbx_strand_id
1 'polypeptide(L)' 'MQAAFNAIVLKQVATEIRHIKLEYRGVVSEESIDLVARQSLQNLADSRVPQFVPLFVGRFTRKRLLELTGFRPRVGFTR' A
#
# COMPACT_ATOMS: atom_id res chain seq x y z
N MET A 1 -20.34 7.26 13.22
CA MET A 1 -20.19 6.69 12.24
C MET A 1 -19.17 5.66 12.30
N GLN A 2 -19.06 4.85 11.48
CA GLN A 2 -18.26 3.78 11.55
C GLN A 2 -17.17 3.88 10.59
N ALA A 3 -16.00 3.71 11.01
CA ALA A 3 -14.86 3.68 10.11
C ALA A 3 -14.95 2.45 9.25
N ALA A 4 -14.51 2.55 8.03
CA ALA A 4 -14.51 1.42 7.13
C ALA A 4 -13.57 0.33 7.60
N PHE A 5 -12.52 0.70 8.32
CA PHE A 5 -11.52 -0.26 8.78
C PHE A 5 -11.25 -0.04 10.26
N ASN A 6 -11.00 -1.12 10.99
CA ASN A 6 -10.70 -0.97 12.40
C ASN A 6 -9.23 -0.62 12.59
N ALA A 7 -8.87 -0.34 13.84
CA ALA A 7 -7.53 0.15 14.16
C ALA A 7 -6.44 -0.88 13.83
N ILE A 8 -6.75 -2.16 14.00
CA ILE A 8 -5.76 -3.19 13.71
C ILE A 8 -5.44 -3.24 12.22
N VAL A 9 -6.48 -3.17 11.39
CA VAL A 9 -6.30 -3.17 9.95
C VAL A 9 -5.51 -1.94 9.51
N LEU A 10 -5.84 -0.77 10.06
CA LEU A 10 -5.15 0.45 9.68
C LEU A 10 -3.68 0.42 10.11
N LYS A 11 -3.38 -0.20 11.25
CA LYS A 11 -2.01 -0.34 11.68
C LYS A 11 -1.23 -1.24 10.72
N GLN A 12 -1.84 -2.32 10.26
CA GLN A 12 -1.21 -3.22 9.30
C GLN A 12 -1.00 -2.53 7.97
N VAL A 13 -1.95 -1.69 7.56
CA VAL A 13 -1.80 -0.90 6.34
C VAL A 13 -0.60 0.04 6.47
N ALA A 14 -0.46 0.70 7.62
CA ALA A 14 0.65 1.60 7.83
C ALA A 14 1.98 0.87 7.75
N THR A 15 2.04 -0.34 8.29
CA THR A 15 3.25 -1.14 8.22
C THR A 15 3.60 -1.50 6.78
N GLU A 16 2.59 -1.88 6.01
CA GLU A 16 2.81 -2.23 4.62
C GLU A 16 3.30 -1.03 3.82
N ILE A 17 2.72 0.14 4.07
CA ILE A 17 3.14 1.36 3.38
C ILE A 17 4.59 1.70 3.74
N ARG A 18 4.98 1.50 5.00
CA ARG A 18 6.36 1.74 5.42
C ARG A 18 7.32 0.85 4.64
N HIS A 19 6.97 -0.42 4.44
CA HIS A 19 7.80 -1.33 3.66
C HIS A 19 7.94 -0.85 2.23
N ILE A 20 6.85 -0.36 1.64
CA ILE A 20 6.90 0.15 0.27
C ILE A 20 7.80 1.38 0.18
N LYS A 21 7.75 2.25 1.18
CA LYS A 21 8.61 3.43 1.19
C LYS A 21 10.08 3.03 1.20
N LEU A 22 10.41 1.96 1.92
CA LEU A 22 11.79 1.47 1.92
C LEU A 22 12.17 0.89 0.57
N GLU A 23 11.26 0.14 -0.05
CA GLU A 23 11.53 -0.45 -1.35
C GLU A 23 11.79 0.60 -2.43
N TYR A 24 11.10 1.72 -2.33
CA TYR A 24 11.18 2.76 -3.35
C TYR A 24 12.02 3.96 -2.92
N ARG A 25 12.82 3.79 -1.89
CA ARG A 25 13.67 4.88 -1.42
C ARG A 25 14.56 5.37 -2.56
N GLY A 26 14.57 6.67 -2.80
CA GLY A 26 15.38 7.25 -3.86
C GLY A 26 14.74 7.20 -5.23
N VAL A 27 13.61 6.53 -5.36
CA VAL A 27 12.90 6.43 -6.65
C VAL A 27 11.63 7.24 -6.61
N VAL A 28 10.89 7.15 -5.52
CA VAL A 28 9.61 7.84 -5.36
C VAL A 28 9.60 8.51 -4.00
N SER A 29 9.07 9.72 -3.94
CA SER A 29 8.98 10.41 -2.66
C SER A 29 7.97 9.71 -1.76
N GLU A 30 8.17 9.84 -0.46
CA GLU A 30 7.24 9.24 0.50
C GLU A 30 5.84 9.81 0.34
N GLU A 31 5.77 11.10 0.01
CA GLU A 31 4.47 11.74 -0.18
C GLU A 31 3.71 11.13 -1.35
N SER A 32 4.42 10.85 -2.42
CA SER A 32 3.79 10.21 -3.58
C SER A 32 3.29 8.81 -3.23
N ILE A 33 4.06 8.06 -2.45
CA ILE A 33 3.64 6.74 -2.02
C ILE A 33 2.41 6.83 -1.15
N ASP A 34 2.40 7.80 -0.22
CA ASP A 34 1.22 8.00 0.63
C ASP A 34 -0.02 8.29 -0.19
N LEU A 35 0.12 9.10 -1.24
CA LEU A 35 -1.01 9.45 -2.08
C LEU A 35 -1.55 8.21 -2.82
N VAL A 36 -0.66 7.44 -3.41
CA VAL A 36 -1.08 6.24 -4.13
C VAL A 36 -1.70 5.23 -3.18
N ALA A 37 -1.11 5.07 -2.00
CA ALA A 37 -1.64 4.15 -1.00
C ALA A 37 -3.02 4.59 -0.54
N ARG A 38 -3.22 5.89 -0.36
CA ARG A 38 -4.51 6.41 0.05
C ARG A 38 -5.57 6.14 -1.03
N GLN A 39 -5.21 6.31 -2.28
CA GLN A 39 -6.12 6.01 -3.37
C GLN A 39 -6.50 4.53 -3.39
N SER A 40 -5.51 3.67 -3.16
CA SER A 40 -5.75 2.23 -3.09
C SER A 40 -6.69 1.88 -1.95
N LEU A 41 -6.48 2.53 -0.80
CA LEU A 41 -7.30 2.27 0.37
C LEU A 41 -8.74 2.71 0.11
N GLN A 42 -8.92 3.85 -0.55
CA GLN A 42 -10.26 4.32 -0.87
C GLN A 42 -10.99 3.34 -1.78
N ASN A 43 -10.26 2.74 -2.71
CA ASN A 43 -10.87 1.76 -3.62
C ASN A 43 -11.28 0.49 -2.89
N LEU A 44 -10.73 0.27 -1.70
CA LEU A 44 -11.05 -0.92 -0.91
C LEU A 44 -12.02 -0.63 0.23
N ALA A 45 -12.58 0.58 0.26
CA ALA A 45 -13.43 0.99 1.38
C ALA A 45 -14.64 0.08 1.57
N ASP A 46 -15.13 -0.50 0.47
CA ASP A 46 -16.29 -1.38 0.53
C ASP A 46 -15.92 -2.86 0.60
N SER A 47 -14.68 -3.15 0.91
CA SER A 47 -14.24 -4.54 0.95
C SER A 47 -15.01 -5.32 2.00
N ARG A 48 -15.41 -6.53 1.64
CA ARG A 48 -16.12 -7.40 2.56
C ARG A 48 -15.19 -8.24 3.42
N VAL A 49 -13.91 -8.20 3.13
CA VAL A 49 -12.92 -8.98 3.88
C VAL A 49 -11.83 -8.04 4.36
N PRO A 50 -12.13 -7.25 5.41
CA PRO A 50 -11.20 -6.22 5.88
C PRO A 50 -9.83 -6.77 6.24
N GLN A 51 -9.75 -8.01 6.67
CA GLN A 51 -8.47 -8.57 7.06
C GLN A 51 -7.50 -8.70 5.89
N PHE A 52 -7.99 -8.66 4.65
CA PHE A 52 -7.13 -8.71 3.48
C PHE A 52 -6.79 -7.33 2.93
N VAL A 53 -7.37 -6.27 3.49
CA VAL A 53 -7.13 -4.92 3.00
C VAL A 53 -5.64 -4.55 3.02
N PRO A 54 -4.89 -4.85 4.10
CA PRO A 54 -3.46 -4.51 4.07
C PRO A 54 -2.72 -5.17 2.92
N LEU A 55 -3.04 -6.42 2.62
CA LEU A 55 -2.43 -7.13 1.51
C LEU A 55 -2.77 -6.46 0.18
N PHE A 56 -4.05 -6.13 -0.01
CA PHE A 56 -4.47 -5.51 -1.27
C PHE A 56 -3.93 -4.10 -1.42
N VAL A 57 -3.85 -3.34 -0.35
CA VAL A 57 -3.25 -2.00 -0.43
C VAL A 57 -1.82 -2.12 -0.89
N GLY A 58 -1.06 -3.06 -0.33
CA GLY A 58 0.32 -3.25 -0.74
C GLY A 58 0.42 -3.61 -2.21
N ARG A 59 -0.39 -4.54 -2.67
CA ARG A 59 -0.34 -4.99 -4.07
C ARG A 59 -0.76 -3.89 -5.03
N PHE A 60 -1.83 -3.19 -4.74
CA PHE A 60 -2.30 -2.14 -5.64
C PHE A 60 -1.35 -0.95 -5.66
N THR A 61 -0.79 -0.60 -4.50
CA THR A 61 0.16 0.50 -4.44
C THR A 61 1.40 0.16 -5.26
N ARG A 62 1.94 -1.04 -5.09
CA ARG A 62 3.12 -1.44 -5.85
C ARG A 62 2.85 -1.50 -7.35
N LYS A 63 1.68 -2.01 -7.72
CA LYS A 63 1.31 -2.07 -9.13
C LYS A 63 1.23 -0.67 -9.72
N ARG A 64 0.61 0.25 -9.01
CA ARG A 64 0.48 1.61 -9.48
C ARG A 64 1.84 2.30 -9.59
N LEU A 65 2.70 2.08 -8.61
CA LEU A 65 4.04 2.66 -8.65
C LEU A 65 4.84 2.11 -9.82
N LEU A 66 4.69 0.82 -10.11
CA LEU A 66 5.34 0.23 -11.26
C LEU A 66 4.85 0.90 -12.55
N GLU A 67 3.55 1.13 -12.66
CA GLU A 67 2.98 1.78 -13.83
C GLU A 67 3.52 3.21 -13.99
N LEU A 68 3.68 3.91 -12.88
CA LEU A 68 4.10 5.30 -12.92
C LEU A 68 5.59 5.46 -13.14
N THR A 69 6.40 4.55 -12.63
CA THR A 69 7.84 4.71 -12.65
C THR A 69 8.57 3.73 -13.56
N GLY A 70 7.95 2.62 -13.86
CA GLY A 70 8.63 1.56 -14.59
C GLY A 70 9.67 0.83 -13.75
N PHE A 71 9.77 1.14 -12.47
CA PHE A 71 10.76 0.57 -11.60
C PHE A 71 10.17 -0.56 -10.75
N ARG A 72 10.81 -1.72 -10.78
CA ARG A 72 10.39 -2.84 -9.96
C ARG A 72 11.46 -3.11 -8.92
N PRO A 73 11.18 -2.82 -7.66
CA PRO A 73 12.20 -3.03 -6.62
C PRO A 73 12.51 -4.50 -6.47
N ARG A 74 13.75 -4.78 -6.11
CA ARG A 74 14.13 -6.12 -5.81
C ARG A 74 13.76 -6.38 -4.35
N VAL A 75 12.92 -7.34 -4.14
CA VAL A 75 12.48 -7.68 -2.80
C VAL A 75 13.19 -8.94 -2.38
N GLY A 76 13.80 -8.92 -1.27
CA GLY A 76 14.71 -9.98 -0.89
C GLY A 76 14.10 -11.31 -0.68
N PHE A 77 12.80 -11.40 -0.52
CA PHE A 77 12.25 -12.67 -0.27
C PHE A 77 11.60 -13.28 -1.43
N THR A 78 11.85 -13.06 -2.40
CA THR A 78 11.26 -13.62 -3.40
C THR A 78 11.32 -14.90 -3.70
N ARG A 79 11.13 -15.33 -3.39
CA ARG A 79 11.14 -16.35 -3.66
C ARG A 79 10.82 -16.78 -3.90
#